data_cbac9f9a2263b971648a64501b95c1af
#
_entry.id   cbac9f9a2263b971648a64501b95c1af
#
_cell.length_a   1.000
_cell.length_b   1.000
_cell.length_c   1.000
_cell.angle_alpha   90.00
_cell.angle_beta   90.00
_cell.angle_gamma   90.00
#
_symmetry.space_group_name_H-M   'P 1'
#
loop_
_entity.id
_entity.type
_entity.pdbx_description
1 polymer ?
#
loop_
_entity_poly.entity_id
_entity_poly.type
_entity_poly.pdbx_seq_one_letter_code
_entity_poly.pdbx_strand_id
1 'polypeptide(L)'
;KQLASKMAESLLCLAADKQFNACGVCHSCQIMQAGNHPDHLTIRSEEAGKSIKIDQIRALKEKQSLTPSVANWKTVVIESADLMTNSAANSLLKLLEEPQNNTILILTTNAVHRLPVTIRSRCQQMHLSTPDYSMTLKWLDSQGVATDADQLRKISSLTLDAPFAIVNALETNEWQSYQQIQQDFDQLIQQQANPVQLA
;
A
#
# COMPACT_ATOMS: atom_id res chain seq x y z
N LYS A 1 0.58 0.81 1.62
CA LYS A 1 -0.69 1.47 1.96
C LYS A 1 -0.81 1.71 3.46
N GLN A 2 -0.77 0.68 4.30
CA GLN A 2 -0.88 0.81 5.77
C GLN A 2 0.13 1.79 6.37
N LEU A 3 1.40 1.77 5.93
CA LEU A 3 2.40 2.72 6.41
C LEU A 3 2.01 4.16 6.07
N ALA A 4 1.54 4.44 4.85
CA ALA A 4 1.11 5.78 4.46
C ALA A 4 -0.06 6.29 5.33
N SER A 5 -1.03 5.41 5.64
CA SER A 5 -2.12 5.75 6.58
C SER A 5 -1.58 6.03 7.98
N LYS A 6 -0.67 5.21 8.49
CA LYS A 6 -0.04 5.44 9.80
C LYS A 6 0.74 6.75 9.87
N MET A 7 1.48 7.08 8.80
CA MET A 7 2.17 8.37 8.69
C MET A 7 1.16 9.54 8.71
N ALA A 8 0.06 9.43 7.97
CA ALA A 8 -0.98 10.46 7.96
C ALA A 8 -1.64 10.61 9.35
N GLU A 9 -1.97 9.51 10.02
CA GLU A 9 -2.50 9.50 11.40
C GLU A 9 -1.55 10.22 12.37
N SER A 10 -0.25 9.94 12.28
CA SER A 10 0.76 10.54 13.15
C SER A 10 0.91 12.05 12.93
N LEU A 11 0.90 12.48 11.65
CA LEU A 11 1.00 13.91 11.29
C LEU A 11 -0.23 14.73 11.71
N LEU A 12 -1.40 14.10 11.71
CA LEU A 12 -2.64 14.74 12.11
C LEU A 12 -2.89 14.67 13.61
N CYS A 13 -2.18 13.81 14.34
CA CYS A 13 -2.34 13.66 15.78
C CYS A 13 -1.93 14.94 16.53
N LEU A 14 -2.79 15.42 17.44
CA LEU A 14 -2.53 16.60 18.25
C LEU A 14 -1.56 16.33 19.42
N ALA A 15 -1.32 15.07 19.75
CA ALA A 15 -0.50 14.60 20.86
C ALA A 15 0.31 13.36 20.45
N ALA A 16 1.00 13.43 19.30
CA ALA A 16 1.90 12.38 18.87
C ALA A 16 3.09 12.25 19.86
N ASP A 17 3.56 11.03 20.06
CA ASP A 17 4.72 10.79 20.91
C ASP A 17 6.04 11.22 20.22
N LYS A 18 7.16 11.10 20.96
CA LYS A 18 8.50 11.42 20.42
C LYS A 18 8.92 10.51 19.26
N GLN A 19 8.26 9.40 19.07
CA GLN A 19 8.51 8.42 18.01
C GLN A 19 7.52 8.59 16.84
N PHE A 20 6.75 9.69 16.82
CA PHE A 20 5.73 9.98 15.82
C PHE A 20 4.62 8.92 15.73
N ASN A 21 4.25 8.28 16.85
CA ASN A 21 3.06 7.46 16.88
C ASN A 21 1.83 8.30 17.25
N ALA A 22 0.73 8.06 16.55
CA ALA A 22 -0.55 8.68 16.88
C ALA A 22 -1.04 8.18 18.25
N CYS A 23 -1.54 9.09 19.10
CA CYS A 23 -1.98 8.72 20.46
C CYS A 23 -3.28 7.87 20.48
N GLY A 24 -4.03 7.84 19.40
CA GLY A 24 -5.28 7.07 19.25
C GLY A 24 -6.50 7.63 19.99
N VAL A 25 -6.33 8.61 20.90
CA VAL A 25 -7.38 9.07 21.82
C VAL A 25 -7.76 10.55 21.66
N CYS A 26 -6.93 11.39 21.06
CA CYS A 26 -7.27 12.81 20.85
C CYS A 26 -8.39 12.98 19.83
N HIS A 27 -9.03 14.14 19.82
CA HIS A 27 -10.13 14.44 18.90
C HIS A 27 -9.79 14.17 17.43
N SER A 28 -8.61 14.59 16.97
CA SER A 28 -8.13 14.31 15.61
C SER A 28 -8.04 12.80 15.31
N CYS A 29 -7.46 12.02 16.24
CA CYS A 29 -7.37 10.56 16.09
C CYS A 29 -8.75 9.90 16.01
N GLN A 30 -9.71 10.34 16.83
CA GLN A 30 -11.08 9.80 16.81
C GLN A 30 -11.79 10.06 15.48
N ILE A 31 -11.66 11.28 14.94
CA ILE A 31 -12.25 11.62 13.62
C ILE A 31 -11.54 10.86 12.50
N MET A 32 -10.22 10.66 12.62
CA MET A 32 -9.44 9.89 11.65
C MET A 32 -9.87 8.42 11.62
N GLN A 33 -10.08 7.80 12.78
CA GLN A 33 -10.60 6.44 12.91
C GLN A 33 -12.02 6.31 12.35
N ALA A 34 -12.84 7.35 12.49
CA ALA A 34 -14.18 7.41 11.89
C ALA A 34 -14.15 7.62 10.36
N GLY A 35 -12.97 7.84 9.75
CA GLY A 35 -12.81 8.06 8.30
C GLY A 35 -13.28 9.42 7.77
N ASN A 36 -13.55 10.39 8.65
CA ASN A 36 -14.16 11.69 8.30
C ASN A 36 -13.27 12.90 8.64
N HIS A 37 -11.95 12.72 8.72
CA HIS A 37 -11.06 13.81 9.11
C HIS A 37 -11.00 14.89 8.03
N PRO A 38 -11.36 16.17 8.33
CA PRO A 38 -11.42 17.24 7.34
C PRO A 38 -10.06 17.59 6.72
N ASP A 39 -8.97 17.41 7.49
CA ASP A 39 -7.60 17.68 7.06
C ASP A 39 -6.91 16.47 6.45
N HIS A 40 -7.65 15.36 6.21
CA HIS A 40 -7.16 14.17 5.54
C HIS A 40 -7.92 13.88 4.26
N LEU A 41 -7.19 13.50 3.22
CA LEU A 41 -7.81 13.03 1.98
C LEU A 41 -7.04 11.82 1.45
N THR A 42 -7.77 10.75 1.17
CA THR A 42 -7.23 9.60 0.43
C THR A 42 -7.79 9.58 -0.99
N ILE A 43 -6.92 9.53 -1.98
CA ILE A 43 -7.26 9.30 -3.38
C ILE A 43 -6.83 7.89 -3.75
N ARG A 44 -7.76 7.14 -4.29
CA ARG A 44 -7.54 5.78 -4.79
C ARG A 44 -8.39 5.55 -6.03
N SER A 45 -8.06 4.53 -6.78
CA SER A 45 -8.95 4.05 -7.84
C SER A 45 -10.31 3.65 -7.27
N GLU A 46 -11.38 4.01 -7.95
CA GLU A 46 -12.76 3.67 -7.55
C GLU A 46 -13.02 2.16 -7.60
N GLU A 47 -12.39 1.48 -8.54
CA GLU A 47 -12.44 0.03 -8.68
C GLU A 47 -11.02 -0.53 -8.78
N ALA A 48 -10.82 -1.76 -8.32
CA ALA A 48 -9.52 -2.42 -8.37
C ALA A 48 -8.96 -2.43 -9.80
N GLY A 49 -7.75 -1.93 -9.99
CA GLY A 49 -7.05 -1.88 -11.28
C GLY A 49 -7.48 -0.77 -12.23
N LYS A 50 -8.52 0.01 -11.95
CA LYS A 50 -8.88 1.18 -12.77
C LYS A 50 -7.94 2.36 -12.51
N SER A 51 -7.91 3.29 -13.45
CA SER A 51 -7.06 4.48 -13.36
C SER A 51 -7.65 5.56 -12.47
N ILE A 52 -6.76 6.31 -11.80
CA ILE A 52 -7.09 7.56 -11.09
C ILE A 52 -7.27 8.67 -12.14
N LYS A 53 -8.45 9.26 -12.17
CA LYS A 53 -8.84 10.27 -13.16
C LYS A 53 -8.49 11.70 -12.72
N ILE A 54 -8.41 12.60 -13.69
CA ILE A 54 -8.09 14.01 -13.46
C ILE A 54 -9.09 14.71 -12.52
N ASP A 55 -10.35 14.31 -12.55
CA ASP A 55 -11.38 14.97 -11.73
C ASP A 55 -11.18 14.72 -10.24
N GLN A 56 -10.63 13.56 -9.85
CA GLN A 56 -10.25 13.27 -8.47
C GLN A 56 -9.11 14.21 -8.00
N ILE A 57 -8.15 14.52 -8.89
CA ILE A 57 -7.06 15.46 -8.58
C ILE A 57 -7.57 16.92 -8.58
N ARG A 58 -8.55 17.25 -9.39
CA ARG A 58 -9.18 18.59 -9.36
C ARG A 58 -9.95 18.83 -8.06
N ALA A 59 -10.75 17.85 -7.62
CA ALA A 59 -11.44 17.90 -6.34
C ALA A 59 -10.47 18.01 -5.15
N LEU A 60 -9.29 17.36 -5.24
CA LEU A 60 -8.21 17.56 -4.27
C LEU A 60 -7.78 19.02 -4.20
N LYS A 61 -7.54 19.69 -5.33
CA LYS A 61 -7.06 21.08 -5.36
C LYS A 61 -8.05 22.04 -4.68
N GLU A 62 -9.34 21.86 -4.91
CA GLU A 62 -10.39 22.68 -4.27
C GLU A 62 -10.37 22.53 -2.75
N LYS A 63 -10.26 21.28 -2.25
CA LYS A 63 -10.18 21.01 -0.80
C LYS A 63 -8.87 21.50 -0.17
N GLN A 64 -7.78 21.51 -0.93
CA GLN A 64 -6.47 21.94 -0.44
C GLN A 64 -6.36 23.46 -0.26
N SER A 65 -7.13 24.27 -0.98
CA SER A 65 -7.11 25.74 -0.87
C SER A 65 -7.49 26.27 0.52
N LEU A 66 -8.09 25.42 1.37
CA LEU A 66 -8.50 25.79 2.73
C LEU A 66 -7.37 25.52 3.74
N THR A 67 -7.28 26.32 4.79
CA THR A 67 -6.37 26.07 5.92
C THR A 67 -6.78 24.81 6.69
N PRO A 68 -5.84 24.13 7.41
CA PRO A 68 -6.19 23.03 8.30
C PRO A 68 -7.26 23.46 9.31
N SER A 69 -8.22 22.58 9.59
CA SER A 69 -9.39 22.90 10.43
C SER A 69 -9.27 22.32 11.84
N VAL A 70 -8.65 21.17 12.01
CA VAL A 70 -8.54 20.42 13.27
C VAL A 70 -7.09 20.18 13.64
N ALA A 71 -6.28 19.74 12.70
CA ALA A 71 -4.87 19.43 12.90
C ALA A 71 -3.96 20.61 12.50
N ASN A 72 -2.66 20.48 12.78
CA ASN A 72 -1.65 21.46 12.37
C ASN A 72 -1.24 21.27 10.89
N TRP A 73 -1.54 20.11 10.34
CA TRP A 73 -1.15 19.69 8.99
C TRP A 73 -2.36 19.18 8.22
N LYS A 74 -2.28 19.28 6.91
CA LYS A 74 -3.12 18.52 5.98
C LYS A 74 -2.34 17.38 5.39
N THR A 75 -2.98 16.25 5.22
CA THR A 75 -2.38 15.07 4.61
C THR A 75 -3.19 14.60 3.43
N VAL A 76 -2.51 14.31 2.34
CA VAL A 76 -3.09 13.70 1.14
C VAL A 76 -2.36 12.40 0.85
N VAL A 77 -3.07 11.30 0.84
CA VAL A 77 -2.52 10.00 0.45
C VAL A 77 -3.06 9.63 -0.92
N ILE A 78 -2.18 9.43 -1.89
CA ILE A 78 -2.54 8.91 -3.22
C ILE A 78 -2.07 7.47 -3.28
N GLU A 79 -3.03 6.54 -3.21
CA GLU A 79 -2.73 5.11 -3.27
C GLU A 79 -2.55 4.65 -4.72
N SER A 80 -1.51 3.84 -4.97
CA SER A 80 -1.19 3.32 -6.30
C SER A 80 -1.10 4.44 -7.35
N ALA A 81 -0.25 5.42 -7.07
CA ALA A 81 -0.08 6.62 -7.90
C ALA A 81 0.33 6.29 -9.36
N ASP A 82 0.89 5.11 -9.60
CA ASP A 82 1.18 4.56 -10.93
C ASP A 82 -0.08 4.30 -11.77
N LEU A 83 -1.26 4.29 -11.15
CA LEU A 83 -2.56 4.17 -11.86
C LEU A 83 -3.12 5.52 -12.29
N MET A 84 -2.45 6.65 -12.01
CA MET A 84 -2.90 7.94 -12.51
C MET A 84 -2.83 8.00 -14.04
N THR A 85 -3.87 8.58 -14.65
CA THR A 85 -3.80 8.95 -16.06
C THR A 85 -2.76 10.06 -16.26
N ASN A 86 -2.21 10.21 -17.47
CA ASN A 86 -1.25 11.28 -17.77
C ASN A 86 -1.83 12.68 -17.45
N SER A 87 -3.11 12.90 -17.70
CA SER A 87 -3.79 14.14 -17.38
C SER A 87 -3.92 14.38 -15.87
N ALA A 88 -4.18 13.33 -15.09
CA ALA A 88 -4.19 13.39 -13.62
C ALA A 88 -2.80 13.72 -13.07
N ALA A 89 -1.76 13.01 -13.54
CA ALA A 89 -0.37 13.25 -13.16
C ALA A 89 0.07 14.68 -13.46
N ASN A 90 -0.19 15.18 -14.67
CA ASN A 90 0.12 16.56 -15.05
C ASN A 90 -0.65 17.59 -14.19
N SER A 91 -1.91 17.31 -13.86
CA SER A 91 -2.67 18.17 -12.97
C SER A 91 -2.08 18.22 -11.55
N LEU A 92 -1.42 17.17 -11.07
CA LEU A 92 -0.80 17.12 -9.75
C LEU A 92 0.51 17.93 -9.66
N LEU A 93 1.22 18.14 -10.79
CA LEU A 93 2.54 18.77 -10.80
C LEU A 93 2.56 20.13 -10.10
N LYS A 94 1.58 21.00 -10.36
CA LYS A 94 1.52 22.31 -9.72
C LYS A 94 1.43 22.22 -8.19
N LEU A 95 0.71 21.22 -7.67
CA LEU A 95 0.56 21.01 -6.23
C LEU A 95 1.86 20.44 -5.61
N LEU A 96 2.65 19.68 -6.39
CA LEU A 96 3.94 19.18 -5.95
C LEU A 96 5.03 20.26 -5.98
N GLU A 97 4.93 21.22 -6.89
CA GLU A 97 5.87 22.35 -7.00
C GLU A 97 5.65 23.39 -5.89
N GLU A 98 4.39 23.71 -5.67
CA GLU A 98 3.97 24.74 -4.73
C GLU A 98 2.90 24.17 -3.79
N PRO A 99 3.27 23.26 -2.85
CA PRO A 99 2.31 22.74 -1.89
C PRO A 99 1.82 23.87 -0.99
N GLN A 100 0.54 23.86 -0.68
CA GLN A 100 -0.04 24.77 0.30
C GLN A 100 0.67 24.59 1.66
N ASN A 101 0.74 25.69 2.43
CA ASN A 101 1.36 25.65 3.75
C ASN A 101 0.76 24.53 4.60
N ASN A 102 1.62 23.83 5.32
CA ASN A 102 1.26 22.71 6.21
C ASN A 102 0.54 21.56 5.49
N THR A 103 0.89 21.29 4.23
CA THR A 103 0.34 20.15 3.48
C THR A 103 1.42 19.15 3.14
N ILE A 104 1.16 17.87 3.41
CA ILE A 104 2.03 16.76 3.07
C ILE A 104 1.29 15.83 2.10
N LEU A 105 1.91 15.57 0.95
CA LEU A 105 1.43 14.62 -0.04
C LEU A 105 2.24 13.33 0.06
N ILE A 106 1.56 12.21 0.23
CA ILE A 106 2.15 10.87 0.31
C ILE A 106 1.65 10.06 -0.89
N LEU A 107 2.55 9.75 -1.81
CA LEU A 107 2.25 8.92 -2.97
C LEU A 107 2.79 7.52 -2.73
N THR A 108 1.94 6.50 -2.89
CA THR A 108 2.38 5.10 -2.81
C THR A 108 2.33 4.45 -4.19
N THR A 109 3.29 3.61 -4.50
CA THR A 109 3.34 2.83 -5.74
C THR A 109 4.13 1.55 -5.55
N ASN A 110 3.75 0.50 -6.25
CA ASN A 110 4.53 -0.73 -6.40
C ASN A 110 5.32 -0.75 -7.73
N ALA A 111 5.13 0.27 -8.59
CA ALA A 111 5.71 0.34 -9.93
C ALA A 111 6.27 1.76 -10.20
N VAL A 112 7.36 2.12 -9.52
CA VAL A 112 8.00 3.45 -9.63
C VAL A 112 8.32 3.82 -11.08
N HIS A 113 8.67 2.84 -11.93
CA HIS A 113 8.97 3.06 -13.34
C HIS A 113 7.76 3.54 -14.16
N ARG A 114 6.52 3.28 -13.70
CA ARG A 114 5.28 3.76 -14.35
C ARG A 114 4.94 5.21 -14.00
N LEU A 115 5.52 5.74 -12.93
CA LEU A 115 5.32 7.14 -12.58
C LEU A 115 6.12 8.05 -13.53
N PRO A 116 5.52 9.13 -14.06
CA PRO A 116 6.24 10.12 -14.85
C PRO A 116 7.47 10.65 -14.12
N VAL A 117 8.56 10.86 -14.86
CA VAL A 117 9.81 11.42 -14.31
C VAL A 117 9.53 12.77 -13.64
N THR A 118 8.61 13.57 -14.18
CA THR A 118 8.18 14.85 -13.65
C THR A 118 7.58 14.79 -12.25
N ILE A 119 6.87 13.71 -11.92
CA ILE A 119 6.38 13.44 -10.55
C ILE A 119 7.54 13.01 -9.67
N ARG A 120 8.33 12.02 -10.13
CA ARG A 120 9.44 11.45 -9.36
C ARG A 120 10.49 12.48 -8.94
N SER A 121 10.79 13.43 -9.81
CA SER A 121 11.78 14.49 -9.54
C SER A 121 11.35 15.51 -8.48
N ARG A 122 10.04 15.57 -8.17
CA ARG A 122 9.46 16.49 -7.19
C ARG A 122 9.09 15.81 -5.87
N CYS A 123 9.29 14.52 -5.77
CA CYS A 123 9.00 13.75 -4.57
C CYS A 123 10.29 13.22 -3.94
N GLN A 124 10.38 13.31 -2.63
CA GLN A 124 11.38 12.53 -1.90
C GLN A 124 10.97 11.05 -1.95
N GLN A 125 11.89 10.21 -2.39
CA GLN A 125 11.62 8.78 -2.54
C GLN A 125 12.04 8.03 -1.28
N MET A 126 11.14 7.18 -0.78
CA MET A 126 11.42 6.23 0.29
C MET A 126 11.18 4.82 -0.25
N HIS A 127 12.24 4.03 -0.33
CA HIS A 127 12.15 2.63 -0.73
C HIS A 127 11.87 1.76 0.49
N LEU A 128 10.82 0.98 0.40
CA LEU A 128 10.47 -0.03 1.40
C LEU A 128 10.84 -1.39 0.84
N SER A 129 11.90 -1.98 1.37
CA SER A 129 12.27 -3.37 1.05
C SER A 129 11.37 -4.34 1.81
N THR A 130 11.13 -5.52 1.23
CA THR A 130 10.60 -6.65 2.00
C THR A 130 11.54 -6.98 3.14
N PRO A 131 11.02 -7.31 4.33
CA PRO A 131 11.85 -7.78 5.43
C PRO A 131 12.55 -9.09 5.04
N ASP A 132 13.65 -9.41 5.69
CA ASP A 132 14.28 -10.72 5.52
C ASP A 132 13.40 -11.85 6.11
N TYR A 133 13.71 -13.08 5.69
CA TYR A 133 12.95 -14.25 6.14
C TYR A 133 12.88 -14.38 7.67
N SER A 134 13.94 -14.04 8.38
CA SER A 134 13.98 -14.15 9.84
C SER A 134 13.06 -13.14 10.54
N MET A 135 12.95 -11.94 10.01
CA MET A 135 12.01 -10.92 10.48
C MET A 135 10.57 -11.29 10.15
N THR A 136 10.35 -11.83 8.95
CA THR A 136 9.03 -12.30 8.52
C THR A 136 8.54 -13.43 9.43
N LEU A 137 9.40 -14.40 9.78
CA LEU A 137 9.06 -15.47 10.72
C LEU A 137 8.63 -14.94 12.09
N LYS A 138 9.44 -14.05 12.69
CA LYS A 138 9.12 -13.45 13.99
C LYS A 138 7.79 -12.70 13.97
N TRP A 139 7.50 -12.04 12.86
CA TRP A 139 6.24 -11.33 12.72
C TRP A 139 5.06 -12.31 12.60
N LEU A 140 5.18 -13.36 11.79
CA LEU A 140 4.14 -14.40 11.65
C LEU A 140 3.87 -15.08 13.00
N ASP A 141 4.91 -15.43 13.77
CA ASP A 141 4.75 -15.95 15.13
C ASP A 141 3.98 -14.99 16.03
N SER A 142 4.28 -13.68 15.94
CA SER A 142 3.56 -12.65 16.73
C SER A 142 2.09 -12.50 16.33
N GLN A 143 1.74 -12.90 15.12
CA GLN A 143 0.34 -12.92 14.63
C GLN A 143 -0.38 -14.24 14.92
N GLY A 144 0.28 -15.21 15.56
CA GLY A 144 -0.29 -16.51 15.86
C GLY A 144 -0.50 -17.41 14.63
N VAL A 145 0.21 -17.13 13.54
CA VAL A 145 0.14 -17.94 12.31
C VAL A 145 0.98 -19.21 12.51
N ALA A 146 0.30 -20.28 12.96
CA ALA A 146 0.93 -21.59 13.09
C ALA A 146 0.93 -22.31 11.73
N THR A 147 2.10 -22.58 11.18
CA THR A 147 2.26 -23.30 9.91
C THR A 147 3.49 -24.19 9.98
N ASP A 148 3.45 -25.31 9.26
CA ASP A 148 4.61 -26.18 9.12
C ASP A 148 5.80 -25.44 8.50
N ALA A 149 7.01 -25.67 9.04
CA ALA A 149 8.21 -24.95 8.64
C ALA A 149 8.58 -25.15 7.16
N ASP A 150 8.35 -26.34 6.62
CA ASP A 150 8.63 -26.65 5.22
C ASP A 150 7.61 -25.98 4.27
N GLN A 151 6.34 -25.98 4.65
CA GLN A 151 5.29 -25.27 3.94
C GLN A 151 5.59 -23.75 3.92
N LEU A 152 5.96 -23.20 5.07
CA LEU A 152 6.25 -21.79 5.20
C LEU A 152 7.45 -21.36 4.33
N ARG A 153 8.52 -22.16 4.29
CA ARG A 153 9.66 -21.90 3.40
C ARG A 153 9.28 -21.88 1.93
N LYS A 154 8.44 -22.80 1.49
CA LYS A 154 7.98 -22.88 0.11
C LYS A 154 7.11 -21.66 -0.25
N ILE A 155 6.14 -21.29 0.60
CA ILE A 155 5.30 -20.11 0.39
C ILE A 155 6.17 -18.85 0.39
N SER A 156 7.12 -18.73 1.30
CA SER A 156 8.02 -17.59 1.41
C SER A 156 8.86 -17.39 0.13
N SER A 157 9.38 -18.44 -0.45
CA SER A 157 10.12 -18.35 -1.72
C SER A 157 9.26 -17.87 -2.90
N LEU A 158 7.97 -18.21 -2.90
CA LEU A 158 7.02 -17.78 -3.94
C LEU A 158 6.56 -16.33 -3.76
N THR A 159 6.47 -15.90 -2.53
CA THR A 159 5.98 -14.56 -2.15
C THR A 159 7.11 -13.55 -1.92
N LEU A 160 8.36 -13.94 -2.22
CA LEU A 160 9.56 -13.12 -1.99
C LEU A 160 9.63 -12.59 -0.54
N ASP A 161 9.36 -13.45 0.41
CA ASP A 161 9.35 -13.18 1.86
C ASP A 161 8.35 -12.09 2.30
N ALA A 162 7.39 -11.73 1.45
CA ALA A 162 6.40 -10.69 1.76
C ALA A 162 5.38 -11.18 2.80
N PRO A 163 5.37 -10.66 4.05
CA PRO A 163 4.60 -11.23 5.16
C PRO A 163 3.10 -11.30 4.89
N PHE A 164 2.54 -10.23 4.33
CA PHE A 164 1.11 -10.17 4.01
C PHE A 164 0.70 -11.09 2.86
N ALA A 165 1.60 -11.32 1.89
CA ALA A 165 1.34 -12.27 0.81
C ALA A 165 1.36 -13.70 1.33
N ILE A 166 2.23 -14.02 2.30
CA ILE A 166 2.27 -15.32 2.98
C ILE A 166 0.94 -15.56 3.70
N VAL A 167 0.47 -14.60 4.51
CA VAL A 167 -0.81 -14.72 5.24
C VAL A 167 -1.95 -14.92 4.25
N ASN A 168 -2.04 -14.11 3.21
CA ASN A 168 -3.07 -14.23 2.18
C ASN A 168 -3.06 -15.60 1.49
N ALA A 169 -1.88 -16.13 1.13
CA ALA A 169 -1.75 -17.45 0.50
C ALA A 169 -2.20 -18.59 1.42
N LEU A 170 -2.02 -18.42 2.73
CA LEU A 170 -2.49 -19.39 3.72
C LEU A 170 -4.01 -19.32 3.93
N GLU A 171 -4.59 -18.12 3.91
CA GLU A 171 -6.03 -17.90 4.12
C GLU A 171 -6.88 -18.28 2.90
N THR A 172 -6.38 -18.02 1.68
CA THR A 172 -7.13 -18.21 0.43
C THR A 172 -7.04 -19.60 -0.15
N ASN A 173 -6.31 -20.52 0.48
CA ASN A 173 -6.01 -21.84 -0.07
C ASN A 173 -5.28 -21.82 -1.44
N GLU A 174 -4.78 -20.67 -1.91
CA GLU A 174 -4.00 -20.55 -3.15
C GLU A 174 -2.78 -21.49 -3.12
N TRP A 175 -2.25 -21.74 -1.92
CA TRP A 175 -1.19 -22.68 -1.71
C TRP A 175 -1.54 -24.11 -2.17
N GLN A 176 -2.76 -24.58 -1.91
CA GLN A 176 -3.20 -25.92 -2.33
C GLN A 176 -3.27 -26.03 -3.86
N SER A 177 -3.79 -25.01 -4.52
CA SER A 177 -3.82 -24.94 -5.97
C SER A 177 -2.41 -24.96 -6.57
N TYR A 178 -1.46 -24.24 -5.95
CA TYR A 178 -0.06 -24.25 -6.37
C TYR A 178 0.57 -25.63 -6.21
N GLN A 179 0.34 -26.33 -5.09
CA GLN A 179 0.83 -27.68 -4.87
C GLN A 179 0.29 -28.68 -5.93
N GLN A 180 -0.98 -28.56 -6.29
CA GLN A 180 -1.58 -29.40 -7.31
C GLN A 180 -0.91 -29.14 -8.68
N ILE A 181 -0.77 -27.89 -9.08
CA ILE A 181 -0.09 -27.52 -10.34
C ILE A 181 1.36 -28.05 -10.36
N GLN A 182 2.07 -27.96 -9.25
CA GLN A 182 3.44 -28.45 -9.15
C GLN A 182 3.49 -29.99 -9.30
N GLN A 183 2.59 -30.71 -8.65
CA GLN A 183 2.49 -32.16 -8.77
C GLN A 183 2.15 -32.60 -10.21
N ASP A 184 1.19 -31.91 -10.83
CA ASP A 184 0.80 -32.16 -12.21
C ASP A 184 1.97 -31.92 -13.18
N PHE A 185 2.74 -30.85 -12.95
CA PHE A 185 3.93 -30.55 -13.73
C PHE A 185 5.05 -31.60 -13.55
N ASP A 186 5.30 -32.06 -12.32
CA ASP A 186 6.28 -33.11 -12.05
C ASP A 186 5.88 -34.45 -12.71
N GLN A 187 4.59 -34.78 -12.74
CA GLN A 187 4.08 -35.96 -13.45
C GLN A 187 4.26 -35.84 -14.96
N LEU A 188 4.08 -34.64 -15.53
CA LEU A 188 4.34 -34.40 -16.95
C LEU A 188 5.82 -34.58 -17.31
N ILE A 189 6.72 -34.04 -16.49
CA ILE A 189 8.18 -34.16 -16.71
C ILE A 189 8.60 -35.63 -16.65
N GLN A 190 8.04 -36.41 -15.73
CA GLN A 190 8.31 -37.82 -15.57
C GLN A 190 7.63 -38.73 -16.63
N GLN A 191 6.90 -38.10 -17.58
CA GLN A 191 6.12 -38.80 -18.61
C GLN A 191 5.05 -39.77 -18.07
N GLN A 192 4.62 -39.56 -16.82
CA GLN A 192 3.63 -40.40 -16.12
C GLN A 192 2.20 -39.94 -16.37
N ALA A 193 1.98 -38.77 -16.98
CA ALA A 193 0.67 -38.22 -17.27
C ALA A 193 0.56 -37.67 -18.70
N ASN A 194 -0.65 -37.73 -19.26
CA ASN A 194 -0.95 -37.14 -20.56
C ASN A 194 -1.35 -35.67 -20.37
N PRO A 195 -0.73 -34.69 -21.09
CA PRO A 195 -1.07 -33.27 -20.97
C PRO A 195 -2.56 -32.95 -21.18
N VAL A 196 -3.25 -33.74 -21.97
CA VAL A 196 -4.69 -33.57 -22.30
C VAL A 196 -5.60 -33.96 -21.13
N GLN A 197 -5.10 -34.71 -20.16
CA GLN A 197 -5.88 -35.16 -18.98
C GLN A 197 -5.75 -34.21 -17.78
N LEU A 198 -4.81 -33.25 -17.84
CA LEU A 198 -4.51 -32.29 -16.75
C LEU A 198 -5.01 -30.88 -17.07
N ALA A 199 -5.61 -30.67 -18.23
CA ALA A 199 -6.23 -29.42 -18.64
C ALA A 199 -7.72 -29.43 -18.35
#